data_c6f078f0b6a2b3736c4fb39742c881e4
#
_entry.id   c6f078f0b6a2b3736c4fb39742c881e4
#
_cell.length_a   1.000
_cell.length_b   1.000
_cell.length_c   1.000
_cell.angle_alpha   90.00
_cell.angle_beta   90.00
_cell.angle_gamma   90.00
#
_symmetry.space_group_name_H-M   'P 1'
#
loop_
_entity.id
_entity.type
_entity.pdbx_description
1 polymer ?
#
loop_
_entity_poly.entity_id
_entity_poly.type
_entity_poly.pdbx_seq_one_letter_code
_entity_poly.pdbx_strand_id
1 'polypeptide(L)'
;MSLSPSPSRRFHVVSLQVPFPPDYGGVIDIYYKLKALKNMGYETWLHTFQYDRSRAEQLNEVAARVSYYPRHRSVIRQLSHIPYIVSSRHCSKLLDDLLSDNAPILFEGLHCCAFLSDKRLKDRVKLVRMHNIEHEYYKELFRKTSRWKKFYYELEAVKLEKYEKILLHADAILAISESDRCYFSSRYPQIPVSLLPAFHAYTEVAPADPKENYILYHGNLSVEENIEAAEYLLRQVVPLTQGTSWIFAGKNPPETLVRLVERTPGAQLIANPSEEQMNHLIEKAAANLLVTFQPTGLKLKLLNALFHGGHCIVNSKMLFGTGLDKACLIADTPQAMARAVETALNEPFDQAKRTERIQLLKAYDNEKNIHILSDLLEEKLR
;
A
#
# COMPACT_ATOMS: atom_id res chain seq x y z
N MET A 1 -8.85 45.17 -15.25
CA MET A 1 -8.72 43.80 -15.75
C MET A 1 -9.15 42.87 -14.60
N SER A 2 -10.39 42.36 -14.65
CA SER A 2 -10.87 41.37 -13.66
C SER A 2 -10.14 40.06 -13.96
N LEU A 3 -9.34 39.62 -13.04
CA LEU A 3 -8.80 38.25 -13.03
C LEU A 3 -10.01 37.30 -13.05
N SER A 4 -10.20 36.57 -14.14
CA SER A 4 -11.09 35.43 -14.15
C SER A 4 -10.74 34.51 -12.98
N PRO A 5 -11.70 34.04 -12.16
CA PRO A 5 -11.40 33.12 -11.08
C PRO A 5 -10.71 31.89 -11.70
N SER A 6 -9.54 31.54 -11.15
CA SER A 6 -8.88 30.30 -11.51
C SER A 6 -9.90 29.15 -11.39
N PRO A 7 -9.94 28.21 -12.34
CA PRO A 7 -10.89 27.11 -12.29
C PRO A 7 -10.81 26.45 -10.91
N SER A 8 -11.98 26.27 -10.28
CA SER A 8 -12.08 25.63 -8.96
C SER A 8 -11.30 24.31 -9.03
N ARG A 9 -10.20 24.22 -8.28
CA ARG A 9 -9.37 22.99 -8.16
C ARG A 9 -10.08 21.94 -7.30
N ARG A 10 -11.41 21.83 -7.44
CA ARG A 10 -12.19 20.82 -6.73
C ARG A 10 -11.94 19.44 -7.32
N PHE A 11 -11.87 18.44 -6.47
CA PHE A 11 -11.55 17.07 -6.84
C PHE A 11 -12.23 16.07 -5.91
N HIS A 12 -13.02 15.16 -6.45
CA HIS A 12 -13.66 14.09 -5.69
C HIS A 12 -12.72 12.88 -5.58
N VAL A 13 -12.55 12.36 -4.38
CA VAL A 13 -11.81 11.11 -4.11
C VAL A 13 -12.75 10.12 -3.45
N VAL A 14 -13.00 8.98 -4.09
CA VAL A 14 -13.82 7.90 -3.56
C VAL A 14 -12.93 6.82 -2.97
N SER A 15 -12.86 6.78 -1.65
CA SER A 15 -12.00 5.87 -0.87
C SER A 15 -12.72 4.58 -0.49
N LEU A 16 -12.00 3.47 -0.52
CA LEU A 16 -12.53 2.14 -0.19
C LEU A 16 -12.96 1.99 1.27
N GLN A 17 -12.39 2.76 2.18
CA GLN A 17 -12.77 2.89 3.60
C GLN A 17 -12.15 4.15 4.21
N VAL A 18 -12.50 4.47 5.45
CA VAL A 18 -11.98 5.63 6.21
C VAL A 18 -10.44 5.57 6.28
N PRO A 19 -9.71 6.52 5.62
CA PRO A 19 -8.27 6.44 5.50
C PRO A 19 -7.51 7.00 6.73
N PHE A 20 -8.11 6.89 7.92
CA PHE A 20 -7.49 7.28 9.19
C PHE A 20 -7.87 6.28 10.31
N PRO A 21 -6.92 5.92 11.24
CA PRO A 21 -5.49 6.24 11.16
C PRO A 21 -4.81 5.57 9.95
N PRO A 22 -3.76 6.18 9.35
CA PRO A 22 -3.05 5.61 8.21
C PRO A 22 -2.08 4.49 8.68
N ASP A 23 -2.60 3.30 8.94
CA ASP A 23 -1.90 2.20 9.62
C ASP A 23 -1.71 0.93 8.77
N TYR A 24 -2.20 0.91 7.52
CA TYR A 24 -1.91 -0.14 6.54
C TYR A 24 -1.91 0.40 5.10
N GLY A 25 -1.29 -0.35 4.17
CA GLY A 25 -0.90 0.10 2.84
C GLY A 25 -1.92 0.94 2.07
N GLY A 26 -3.15 0.43 1.90
CA GLY A 26 -4.17 1.14 1.11
C GLY A 26 -4.62 2.47 1.74
N VAL A 27 -4.77 2.53 3.08
CA VAL A 27 -5.18 3.77 3.75
C VAL A 27 -4.04 4.77 3.90
N ILE A 28 -2.79 4.29 4.02
CA ILE A 28 -1.60 5.14 4.00
C ILE A 28 -1.51 5.88 2.66
N ASP A 29 -1.58 5.15 1.54
CA ASP A 29 -1.53 5.75 0.19
C ASP A 29 -2.61 6.83 0.02
N ILE A 30 -3.86 6.54 0.41
CA ILE A 30 -4.96 7.49 0.28
C ILE A 30 -4.74 8.73 1.16
N TYR A 31 -4.39 8.55 2.44
CA TYR A 31 -4.24 9.66 3.37
C TYR A 31 -3.13 10.64 2.95
N TYR A 32 -1.94 10.11 2.61
CA TYR A 32 -0.82 10.96 2.19
C TYR A 32 -1.00 11.56 0.80
N LYS A 33 -1.76 10.92 -0.08
CA LYS A 33 -2.20 11.50 -1.35
C LYS A 33 -3.15 12.69 -1.14
N LEU A 34 -4.14 12.56 -0.24
CA LEU A 34 -5.01 13.67 0.14
C LEU A 34 -4.20 14.85 0.70
N LYS A 35 -3.21 14.57 1.56
CA LYS A 35 -2.31 15.58 2.09
C LYS A 35 -1.50 16.28 0.98
N ALA A 36 -0.97 15.52 0.03
CA ALA A 36 -0.22 16.06 -1.11
C ALA A 36 -1.13 16.90 -2.02
N LEU A 37 -2.36 16.46 -2.31
CA LEU A 37 -3.35 17.24 -3.08
C LEU A 37 -3.68 18.57 -2.39
N LYS A 38 -3.89 18.56 -1.07
CA LYS A 38 -4.13 19.79 -0.30
C LYS A 38 -2.95 20.76 -0.39
N ASN A 39 -1.71 20.26 -0.28
CA ASN A 39 -0.50 21.08 -0.39
C ASN A 39 -0.38 21.74 -1.77
N MET A 40 -0.90 21.10 -2.82
CA MET A 40 -1.00 21.68 -4.17
C MET A 40 -2.20 22.65 -4.35
N GLY A 41 -3.00 22.85 -3.31
CA GLY A 41 -4.16 23.76 -3.34
C GLY A 41 -5.42 23.15 -3.94
N TYR A 42 -5.54 21.80 -4.01
CA TYR A 42 -6.79 21.15 -4.40
C TYR A 42 -7.81 21.18 -3.26
N GLU A 43 -9.06 21.51 -3.59
CA GLU A 43 -10.23 21.38 -2.71
C GLU A 43 -10.77 19.94 -2.82
N THR A 44 -10.23 19.03 -2.01
CA THR A 44 -10.60 17.62 -2.10
C THR A 44 -11.88 17.32 -1.34
N TRP A 45 -12.87 16.70 -2.00
CA TRP A 45 -14.07 16.14 -1.39
C TRP A 45 -13.91 14.62 -1.26
N LEU A 46 -13.69 14.17 -0.02
CA LEU A 46 -13.48 12.76 0.28
C LEU A 46 -14.83 12.05 0.51
N HIS A 47 -15.07 11.01 -0.28
CA HIS A 47 -16.18 10.08 -0.13
C HIS A 47 -15.66 8.76 0.40
N THR A 48 -16.05 8.34 1.60
CA THR A 48 -15.46 7.16 2.23
C THR A 48 -16.51 6.21 2.79
N PHE A 49 -16.24 4.89 2.70
CA PHE A 49 -17.12 3.87 3.25
C PHE A 49 -16.74 3.53 4.69
N GLN A 50 -17.76 3.60 5.57
CA GLN A 50 -17.61 3.30 6.98
C GLN A 50 -18.06 1.87 7.28
N TYR A 51 -17.17 1.06 7.87
CA TYR A 51 -17.48 -0.29 8.35
C TYR A 51 -16.65 -0.70 9.56
N ASP A 52 -15.35 -0.96 9.45
CA ASP A 52 -14.52 -1.38 10.60
C ASP A 52 -13.76 -0.21 11.25
N ARG A 53 -13.88 0.99 10.68
CA ARG A 53 -13.23 2.22 11.14
C ARG A 53 -14.25 3.29 11.44
N SER A 54 -14.05 3.98 12.55
CA SER A 54 -14.90 5.11 12.95
C SER A 54 -14.68 6.32 12.06
N ARG A 55 -15.58 7.29 12.15
CA ARG A 55 -15.36 8.64 11.61
C ARG A 55 -14.13 9.24 12.27
N ALA A 56 -13.37 10.02 11.51
CA ALA A 56 -12.14 10.65 11.98
C ALA A 56 -12.16 12.13 11.62
N GLU A 57 -12.13 12.98 12.65
CA GLU A 57 -12.09 14.45 12.49
C GLU A 57 -10.79 14.92 11.84
N GLN A 58 -9.71 14.19 12.04
CA GLN A 58 -8.41 14.45 11.43
C GLN A 58 -8.44 14.44 9.89
N LEU A 59 -9.44 13.83 9.28
CA LEU A 59 -9.62 13.89 7.82
C LEU A 59 -9.98 15.29 7.32
N ASN A 60 -10.55 16.15 8.17
CA ASN A 60 -10.80 17.56 7.84
C ASN A 60 -9.49 18.37 7.70
N GLU A 61 -8.38 17.86 8.21
CA GLU A 61 -7.06 18.45 8.00
C GLU A 61 -6.50 18.22 6.60
N VAL A 62 -6.98 17.21 5.87
CA VAL A 62 -6.47 16.82 4.55
C VAL A 62 -7.52 16.86 3.44
N ALA A 63 -8.79 17.04 3.76
CA ALA A 63 -9.89 17.17 2.82
C ALA A 63 -10.80 18.35 3.20
N ALA A 64 -11.31 19.09 2.22
CA ALA A 64 -12.22 20.21 2.42
C ALA A 64 -13.63 19.74 2.86
N ARG A 65 -14.02 18.55 2.43
CA ARG A 65 -15.28 17.90 2.82
C ARG A 65 -15.09 16.40 2.95
N VAL A 66 -15.70 15.79 3.99
CA VAL A 66 -15.68 14.33 4.20
C VAL A 66 -17.11 13.82 4.29
N SER A 67 -17.48 12.92 3.38
CA SER A 67 -18.78 12.25 3.36
C SER A 67 -18.61 10.76 3.66
N TYR A 68 -19.43 10.25 4.57
CA TYR A 68 -19.37 8.86 5.05
C TYR A 68 -20.57 8.07 4.54
N TYR A 69 -20.32 6.90 3.95
CA TYR A 69 -21.35 6.00 3.42
C TYR A 69 -21.28 4.64 4.11
N PRO A 70 -22.43 3.97 4.33
CA PRO A 70 -22.43 2.64 4.88
C PRO A 70 -21.89 1.62 3.87
N ARG A 71 -21.07 0.69 4.31
CA ARG A 71 -20.76 -0.53 3.56
C ARG A 71 -21.81 -1.59 3.88
N HIS A 72 -22.52 -2.06 2.87
CA HIS A 72 -23.58 -3.05 3.02
C HIS A 72 -23.00 -4.48 3.09
N ARG A 73 -22.99 -5.06 4.29
CA ARG A 73 -22.51 -6.44 4.53
C ARG A 73 -23.69 -7.42 4.51
N SER A 74 -24.15 -7.80 3.32
CA SER A 74 -25.27 -8.73 3.13
C SER A 74 -24.82 -9.96 2.36
N VAL A 75 -25.28 -11.15 2.77
CA VAL A 75 -25.06 -12.43 2.06
C VAL A 75 -25.64 -12.37 0.63
N ILE A 76 -26.78 -11.68 0.44
CA ILE A 76 -27.41 -11.52 -0.87
C ILE A 76 -26.44 -10.81 -1.86
N ARG A 77 -25.65 -9.87 -1.39
CA ARG A 77 -24.64 -9.18 -2.22
C ARG A 77 -23.45 -10.07 -2.61
N GLN A 78 -23.18 -11.14 -1.84
CA GLN A 78 -22.19 -12.14 -2.22
C GLN A 78 -22.66 -13.03 -3.39
N LEU A 79 -23.96 -13.22 -3.51
CA LEU A 79 -24.60 -13.99 -4.60
C LEU A 79 -24.72 -13.18 -5.90
N SER A 80 -24.46 -11.88 -5.86
CA SER A 80 -24.46 -11.02 -7.05
C SER A 80 -23.39 -11.45 -8.06
N HIS A 81 -23.63 -11.20 -9.35
CA HIS A 81 -22.61 -11.30 -10.40
C HIS A 81 -21.52 -10.21 -10.30
N ILE A 82 -21.82 -9.11 -9.60
CA ILE A 82 -20.85 -8.06 -9.27
C ILE A 82 -20.01 -8.53 -8.08
N PRO A 83 -18.67 -8.35 -8.11
CA PRO A 83 -17.82 -8.73 -6.98
C PRO A 83 -18.28 -8.13 -5.67
N TYR A 84 -18.19 -8.90 -4.58
CA TYR A 84 -18.66 -8.45 -3.27
C TYR A 84 -17.97 -7.16 -2.78
N ILE A 85 -16.68 -7.00 -3.07
CA ILE A 85 -15.95 -5.78 -2.70
C ILE A 85 -16.52 -4.52 -3.35
N VAL A 86 -17.15 -4.63 -4.52
CA VAL A 86 -17.81 -3.55 -5.25
C VAL A 86 -19.27 -3.42 -4.82
N SER A 87 -20.04 -4.52 -4.90
CA SER A 87 -21.49 -4.53 -4.62
C SER A 87 -21.79 -4.07 -3.19
N SER A 88 -20.90 -4.36 -2.23
CA SER A 88 -21.03 -3.92 -0.83
C SER A 88 -20.87 -2.40 -0.66
N ARG A 89 -20.30 -1.69 -1.65
CA ARG A 89 -20.08 -0.24 -1.66
C ARG A 89 -21.01 0.51 -2.63
N HIS A 90 -21.98 -0.16 -3.20
CA HIS A 90 -22.99 0.48 -4.03
C HIS A 90 -23.99 1.24 -3.14
N CYS A 91 -23.94 2.59 -3.18
CA CYS A 91 -24.76 3.49 -2.37
C CYS A 91 -25.27 4.66 -3.24
N SER A 92 -26.60 4.80 -3.41
CA SER A 92 -27.19 5.86 -4.24
C SER A 92 -26.79 7.26 -3.79
N LYS A 93 -26.72 7.49 -2.47
CA LYS A 93 -26.27 8.77 -1.90
C LYS A 93 -24.87 9.18 -2.37
N LEU A 94 -23.95 8.24 -2.56
CA LEU A 94 -22.63 8.55 -3.14
C LEU A 94 -22.80 9.11 -4.56
N LEU A 95 -23.65 8.50 -5.37
CA LEU A 95 -23.87 8.98 -6.73
C LEU A 95 -24.53 10.36 -6.74
N ASP A 96 -25.53 10.60 -5.88
CA ASP A 96 -26.17 11.92 -5.74
C ASP A 96 -25.14 12.99 -5.31
N ASP A 97 -24.26 12.67 -4.36
CA ASP A 97 -23.20 13.57 -3.94
C ASP A 97 -22.18 13.82 -5.08
N LEU A 98 -21.83 12.81 -5.88
CA LEU A 98 -20.97 12.98 -7.06
C LEU A 98 -21.65 13.82 -8.15
N LEU A 99 -22.95 13.76 -8.31
CA LEU A 99 -23.71 14.54 -9.30
C LEU A 99 -23.94 15.99 -8.88
N SER A 100 -23.52 16.39 -7.67
CA SER A 100 -23.74 17.75 -7.16
C SER A 100 -22.93 18.83 -7.90
N ASP A 101 -21.88 18.43 -8.63
CA ASP A 101 -21.06 19.31 -9.48
C ASP A 101 -20.44 18.54 -10.65
N ASN A 102 -19.49 19.16 -11.38
CA ASN A 102 -18.78 18.57 -12.52
C ASN A 102 -17.27 18.37 -12.28
N ALA A 103 -16.81 18.41 -11.01
CA ALA A 103 -15.40 18.23 -10.70
C ALA A 103 -14.90 16.80 -11.01
N PRO A 104 -13.62 16.58 -11.37
CA PRO A 104 -13.08 15.27 -11.65
C PRO A 104 -13.23 14.30 -10.47
N ILE A 105 -13.19 12.99 -10.76
CA ILE A 105 -13.36 11.94 -9.76
C ILE A 105 -12.19 10.98 -9.83
N LEU A 106 -11.55 10.70 -8.68
CA LEU A 106 -10.60 9.62 -8.49
C LEU A 106 -11.27 8.48 -7.71
N PHE A 107 -11.34 7.31 -8.31
CA PHE A 107 -11.81 6.08 -7.66
C PHE A 107 -10.61 5.28 -7.12
N GLU A 108 -10.55 5.09 -5.81
CA GLU A 108 -9.48 4.37 -5.12
C GLU A 108 -9.73 2.85 -5.13
N GLY A 109 -9.16 2.19 -6.11
CA GLY A 109 -9.31 0.76 -6.36
C GLY A 109 -10.60 0.37 -7.08
N LEU A 110 -10.59 -0.83 -7.61
CA LEU A 110 -11.76 -1.44 -8.26
C LEU A 110 -12.97 -1.50 -7.32
N HIS A 111 -12.71 -1.54 -6.01
CA HIS A 111 -13.70 -1.49 -4.93
C HIS A 111 -14.67 -0.32 -5.02
N CYS A 112 -14.21 0.82 -5.52
CA CYS A 112 -14.94 2.08 -5.55
C CYS A 112 -15.65 2.33 -6.90
N CYS A 113 -15.45 1.47 -7.90
CA CYS A 113 -15.88 1.67 -9.28
C CYS A 113 -17.35 1.32 -9.56
N ALA A 114 -18.21 1.23 -8.52
CA ALA A 114 -19.63 0.88 -8.70
C ALA A 114 -20.39 1.81 -9.68
N PHE A 115 -19.98 3.07 -9.79
CA PHE A 115 -20.63 4.09 -10.63
C PHE A 115 -19.74 4.56 -11.80
N LEU A 116 -18.60 3.92 -12.04
CA LEU A 116 -17.65 4.33 -13.08
C LEU A 116 -18.30 4.36 -14.48
N SER A 117 -19.24 3.45 -14.77
CA SER A 117 -19.98 3.36 -16.03
C SER A 117 -21.35 4.05 -16.01
N ASP A 118 -21.69 4.79 -14.95
CA ASP A 118 -22.98 5.47 -14.87
C ASP A 118 -23.07 6.56 -15.95
N LYS A 119 -24.11 6.51 -16.77
CA LYS A 119 -24.33 7.44 -17.91
C LYS A 119 -24.43 8.90 -17.49
N ARG A 120 -24.84 9.17 -16.25
CA ARG A 120 -24.93 10.54 -15.69
C ARG A 120 -23.55 11.15 -15.42
N LEU A 121 -22.52 10.31 -15.31
CA LEU A 121 -21.12 10.72 -15.12
C LEU A 121 -20.30 10.63 -16.42
N LYS A 122 -20.95 10.45 -17.60
CA LYS A 122 -20.25 10.21 -18.88
C LYS A 122 -19.32 11.35 -19.29
N ASP A 123 -19.70 12.60 -18.98
CA ASP A 123 -18.95 13.80 -19.36
C ASP A 123 -17.98 14.28 -18.27
N ARG A 124 -17.81 13.49 -17.20
CA ARG A 124 -16.90 13.75 -16.09
C ARG A 124 -15.56 13.07 -16.32
N VAL A 125 -14.47 13.76 -16.01
CA VAL A 125 -13.14 13.13 -15.92
C VAL A 125 -13.10 12.13 -14.76
N LYS A 126 -12.84 10.86 -15.06
CA LYS A 126 -12.84 9.74 -14.13
C LYS A 126 -11.50 9.02 -14.17
N LEU A 127 -10.74 9.14 -13.12
CA LEU A 127 -9.48 8.44 -12.94
C LEU A 127 -9.67 7.25 -12.00
N VAL A 128 -8.97 6.15 -12.25
CA VAL A 128 -8.99 4.98 -11.36
C VAL A 128 -7.57 4.69 -10.88
N ARG A 129 -7.37 4.76 -9.56
CA ARG A 129 -6.14 4.33 -8.88
C ARG A 129 -6.23 2.84 -8.60
N MET A 130 -5.39 2.02 -9.21
CA MET A 130 -5.32 0.59 -8.93
C MET A 130 -4.29 0.31 -7.84
N HIS A 131 -4.70 -0.37 -6.78
CA HIS A 131 -3.84 -0.79 -5.66
C HIS A 131 -3.23 -2.17 -5.87
N ASN A 132 -3.93 -3.01 -6.65
CA ASN A 132 -3.52 -4.37 -7.03
C ASN A 132 -4.22 -4.76 -8.34
N ILE A 133 -3.77 -5.83 -8.95
CA ILE A 133 -4.56 -6.63 -9.88
C ILE A 133 -5.47 -7.51 -9.03
N GLU A 134 -6.70 -7.05 -8.75
CA GLU A 134 -7.56 -7.61 -7.69
C GLU A 134 -7.87 -9.09 -7.88
N HIS A 135 -8.12 -9.56 -9.11
CA HIS A 135 -8.41 -10.96 -9.36
C HIS A 135 -7.18 -11.86 -9.10
N GLU A 136 -5.96 -11.38 -9.36
CA GLU A 136 -4.74 -12.12 -9.04
C GLU A 136 -4.51 -12.18 -7.53
N TYR A 137 -4.75 -11.08 -6.82
CA TYR A 137 -4.71 -11.07 -5.36
C TYR A 137 -5.68 -12.11 -4.75
N TYR A 138 -6.90 -12.20 -5.28
CA TYR A 138 -7.87 -13.21 -4.82
C TYR A 138 -7.48 -14.64 -5.22
N LYS A 139 -6.81 -14.86 -6.37
CA LYS A 139 -6.21 -16.15 -6.73
C LYS A 139 -5.11 -16.57 -5.73
N GLU A 140 -4.30 -15.62 -5.25
CA GLU A 140 -3.31 -15.92 -4.20
C GLU A 140 -3.97 -16.26 -2.86
N LEU A 141 -5.02 -15.54 -2.45
CA LEU A 141 -5.80 -15.88 -1.27
C LEU A 141 -6.42 -17.29 -1.38
N PHE A 142 -6.92 -17.65 -2.55
CA PHE A 142 -7.41 -19.01 -2.84
C PHE A 142 -6.34 -20.08 -2.60
N ARG A 143 -5.10 -19.85 -3.07
CA ARG A 143 -3.99 -20.81 -2.92
C ARG A 143 -3.61 -21.04 -1.46
N LYS A 144 -3.72 -20.03 -0.62
CA LYS A 144 -3.30 -20.04 0.79
C LYS A 144 -4.40 -20.51 1.76
N THR A 145 -5.66 -20.40 1.38
CA THR A 145 -6.81 -20.66 2.28
C THR A 145 -7.27 -22.12 2.19
N SER A 146 -7.81 -22.64 3.30
CA SER A 146 -8.35 -24.00 3.37
C SER A 146 -9.88 -24.05 3.27
N ARG A 147 -10.42 -25.19 2.74
CA ARG A 147 -11.85 -25.58 2.75
C ARG A 147 -12.82 -24.54 2.14
N TRP A 148 -13.88 -24.14 2.88
CA TRP A 148 -15.01 -23.36 2.37
C TRP A 148 -14.65 -21.95 1.88
N LYS A 149 -13.69 -21.31 2.51
CA LYS A 149 -13.21 -19.99 2.08
C LYS A 149 -12.52 -20.06 0.71
N LYS A 150 -11.95 -21.20 0.33
CA LYS A 150 -11.31 -21.44 -0.95
C LYS A 150 -12.29 -21.24 -2.10
N PHE A 151 -13.47 -21.85 -2.01
CA PHE A 151 -14.52 -21.70 -3.03
C PHE A 151 -14.99 -20.24 -3.18
N TYR A 152 -15.11 -19.52 -2.06
CA TYR A 152 -15.46 -18.10 -2.09
C TYR A 152 -14.41 -17.27 -2.85
N TYR A 153 -13.12 -17.46 -2.54
CA TYR A 153 -12.06 -16.70 -3.20
C TYR A 153 -11.94 -17.00 -4.69
N GLU A 154 -12.15 -18.25 -5.09
CA GLU A 154 -12.17 -18.65 -6.50
C GLU A 154 -13.29 -17.95 -7.26
N LEU A 155 -14.51 -17.99 -6.73
CA LEU A 155 -15.67 -17.35 -7.33
C LEU A 155 -15.47 -15.83 -7.44
N GLU A 156 -15.00 -15.20 -6.37
CA GLU A 156 -14.75 -13.74 -6.37
C GLU A 156 -13.60 -13.37 -7.33
N ALA A 157 -12.54 -14.18 -7.46
CA ALA A 157 -11.49 -13.95 -8.44
C ALA A 157 -12.04 -13.94 -9.89
N VAL A 158 -12.90 -14.89 -10.24
CA VAL A 158 -13.57 -14.94 -11.56
C VAL A 158 -14.49 -13.72 -11.77
N LYS A 159 -15.25 -13.32 -10.76
CA LYS A 159 -16.08 -12.12 -10.84
C LYS A 159 -15.24 -10.85 -11.02
N LEU A 160 -14.15 -10.73 -10.28
CA LEU A 160 -13.23 -9.59 -10.35
C LEU A 160 -12.58 -9.48 -11.72
N GLU A 161 -12.10 -10.58 -12.30
CA GLU A 161 -11.51 -10.61 -13.64
C GLU A 161 -12.51 -10.15 -14.71
N LYS A 162 -13.78 -10.56 -14.61
CA LYS A 162 -14.84 -10.10 -15.51
C LYS A 162 -15.20 -8.63 -15.28
N TYR A 163 -15.27 -8.22 -14.02
CA TYR A 163 -15.64 -6.87 -13.62
C TYR A 163 -14.57 -5.84 -13.93
N GLU A 164 -13.30 -6.24 -14.00
CA GLU A 164 -12.17 -5.36 -14.33
C GLU A 164 -12.39 -4.60 -15.66
N LYS A 165 -13.18 -5.15 -16.59
CA LYS A 165 -13.59 -4.47 -17.83
C LYS A 165 -14.32 -3.13 -17.59
N ILE A 166 -14.81 -2.87 -16.38
CA ILE A 166 -15.39 -1.57 -16.00
C ILE A 166 -14.38 -0.43 -16.19
N LEU A 167 -13.07 -0.72 -16.12
CA LEU A 167 -12.00 0.24 -16.35
C LEU A 167 -12.03 0.87 -17.74
N LEU A 168 -12.71 0.26 -18.72
CA LEU A 168 -12.96 0.84 -20.05
C LEU A 168 -13.75 2.17 -20.00
N HIS A 169 -14.39 2.48 -18.87
CA HIS A 169 -15.10 3.72 -18.65
C HIS A 169 -14.27 4.78 -17.91
N ALA A 170 -13.00 4.50 -17.63
CA ALA A 170 -12.06 5.46 -17.05
C ALA A 170 -11.35 6.27 -18.14
N ASP A 171 -11.04 7.52 -17.86
CA ASP A 171 -10.24 8.38 -18.74
C ASP A 171 -8.73 8.11 -18.59
N ALA A 172 -8.31 7.58 -17.43
CA ALA A 172 -6.98 7.03 -17.21
C ALA A 172 -6.94 6.08 -16.01
N ILE A 173 -5.94 5.19 -16.01
CA ILE A 173 -5.62 4.27 -14.92
C ILE A 173 -4.28 4.70 -14.30
N LEU A 174 -4.22 4.74 -12.98
CA LEU A 174 -3.03 5.03 -12.20
C LEU A 174 -2.57 3.75 -11.51
N ALA A 175 -1.53 3.12 -12.03
CA ALA A 175 -0.97 1.88 -11.49
C ALA A 175 0.02 2.18 -10.35
N ILE A 176 0.09 1.29 -9.34
CA ILE A 176 0.94 1.49 -8.16
C ILE A 176 2.39 1.04 -8.38
N SER A 177 2.60 0.13 -9.31
CA SER A 177 3.90 -0.45 -9.64
C SER A 177 4.09 -0.54 -11.15
N GLU A 178 5.35 -0.68 -11.60
CA GLU A 178 5.65 -0.84 -13.01
C GLU A 178 5.09 -2.13 -13.59
N SER A 179 5.06 -3.21 -12.83
CA SER A 179 4.42 -4.47 -13.22
C SER A 179 2.92 -4.30 -13.47
N ASP A 180 2.23 -3.57 -12.56
CA ASP A 180 0.80 -3.29 -12.71
C ASP A 180 0.55 -2.35 -13.90
N ARG A 181 1.42 -1.37 -14.12
CA ARG A 181 1.35 -0.49 -15.29
C ARG A 181 1.44 -1.29 -16.59
N CYS A 182 2.42 -2.19 -16.69
CA CYS A 182 2.57 -3.06 -17.86
C CYS A 182 1.34 -3.95 -18.07
N TYR A 183 0.81 -4.52 -16.99
CA TYR A 183 -0.40 -5.35 -17.06
C TYR A 183 -1.59 -4.56 -17.60
N PHE A 184 -1.93 -3.41 -16.99
CA PHE A 184 -3.09 -2.62 -17.41
C PHE A 184 -2.90 -2.00 -18.80
N SER A 185 -1.71 -1.56 -19.17
CA SER A 185 -1.41 -1.06 -20.53
C SER A 185 -1.59 -2.13 -21.60
N SER A 186 -1.17 -3.35 -21.33
CA SER A 186 -1.35 -4.48 -22.24
C SER A 186 -2.82 -4.90 -22.34
N ARG A 187 -3.53 -4.89 -21.20
CA ARG A 187 -4.92 -5.37 -21.12
C ARG A 187 -5.93 -4.35 -21.68
N TYR A 188 -5.65 -3.06 -21.54
CA TYR A 188 -6.51 -1.94 -21.91
C TYR A 188 -5.75 -0.89 -22.73
N PRO A 189 -5.26 -1.23 -23.96
CA PRO A 189 -4.39 -0.36 -24.75
C PRO A 189 -5.03 0.97 -25.15
N GLN A 190 -6.36 1.06 -25.10
CA GLN A 190 -7.12 2.27 -25.40
C GLN A 190 -7.22 3.25 -24.21
N ILE A 191 -6.84 2.83 -23.01
CA ILE A 191 -6.87 3.68 -21.80
C ILE A 191 -5.45 4.07 -21.43
N PRO A 192 -5.12 5.35 -21.27
CA PRO A 192 -3.83 5.78 -20.75
C PRO A 192 -3.56 5.19 -19.36
N VAL A 193 -2.38 4.60 -19.18
CA VAL A 193 -1.95 4.02 -17.91
C VAL A 193 -0.67 4.67 -17.46
N SER A 194 -0.72 5.40 -16.35
CA SER A 194 0.43 6.05 -15.73
C SER A 194 0.89 5.33 -14.48
N LEU A 195 2.20 5.26 -14.26
CA LEU A 195 2.77 4.84 -12.98
C LEU A 195 2.61 5.99 -11.98
N LEU A 196 1.95 5.72 -10.88
CA LEU A 196 1.87 6.62 -9.74
C LEU A 196 2.29 5.82 -8.50
N PRO A 197 3.52 5.94 -7.99
CA PRO A 197 3.96 5.25 -6.79
C PRO A 197 3.09 5.53 -5.58
N ALA A 198 3.13 4.68 -4.57
CA ALA A 198 2.34 4.89 -3.36
C ALA A 198 2.82 6.11 -2.58
N PHE A 199 1.87 6.86 -2.03
CA PHE A 199 2.13 7.94 -1.08
C PHE A 199 2.35 7.39 0.33
N HIS A 200 3.23 8.02 1.10
CA HIS A 200 3.65 7.55 2.42
C HIS A 200 4.04 8.71 3.35
N ALA A 201 4.31 8.39 4.62
CA ALA A 201 4.66 9.39 5.63
C ALA A 201 6.08 9.97 5.49
N TYR A 202 6.97 9.28 4.78
CA TYR A 202 8.41 9.51 4.85
C TYR A 202 8.83 10.61 3.88
N THR A 203 9.59 11.59 4.36
CA THR A 203 10.06 12.73 3.57
C THR A 203 11.57 12.75 3.40
N GLU A 204 12.30 12.21 4.38
CA GLU A 204 13.77 12.25 4.41
C GLU A 204 14.34 10.89 4.76
N VAL A 205 15.51 10.59 4.18
CA VAL A 205 16.27 9.38 4.53
C VAL A 205 17.09 9.68 5.78
N ALA A 206 16.92 8.85 6.80
CA ALA A 206 17.59 9.00 8.08
C ALA A 206 19.12 9.06 7.95
N PRO A 207 19.84 9.71 8.88
CA PRO A 207 21.30 9.74 8.90
C PRO A 207 21.93 8.35 8.95
N ALA A 208 23.16 8.26 8.46
CA ALA A 208 23.97 7.03 8.56
C ALA A 208 24.63 6.93 9.95
N ASP A 209 23.80 6.92 11.00
CA ASP A 209 24.26 6.85 12.38
C ASP A 209 24.72 5.45 12.75
N PRO A 210 25.55 5.30 13.80
CA PRO A 210 25.92 4.01 14.33
C PRO A 210 24.70 3.15 14.67
N LYS A 211 24.74 1.87 14.29
CA LYS A 211 23.65 0.91 14.50
C LYS A 211 23.96 0.03 15.71
N GLU A 212 22.90 -0.46 16.33
CA GLU A 212 22.99 -1.48 17.36
C GLU A 212 23.14 -2.87 16.74
N ASN A 213 23.68 -3.82 17.49
CA ASN A 213 24.02 -5.14 16.97
C ASN A 213 22.81 -6.11 17.02
N TYR A 214 21.72 -5.78 16.29
CA TYR A 214 20.58 -6.68 16.11
C TYR A 214 19.99 -6.61 14.71
N ILE A 215 19.30 -7.68 14.34
CA ILE A 215 18.54 -7.78 13.10
C ILE A 215 17.05 -7.60 13.43
N LEU A 216 16.37 -6.73 12.70
CA LEU A 216 14.95 -6.45 12.90
C LEU A 216 14.10 -7.08 11.79
N TYR A 217 13.09 -7.87 12.19
CA TYR A 217 11.93 -8.15 11.37
C TYR A 217 10.73 -7.37 11.92
N HIS A 218 10.00 -6.66 11.04
CA HIS A 218 8.83 -5.91 11.49
C HIS A 218 7.64 -6.02 10.52
N GLY A 219 6.42 -5.84 11.07
CA GLY A 219 5.18 -5.86 10.29
C GLY A 219 3.94 -5.94 11.17
N ASN A 220 2.75 -5.88 10.57
CA ASN A 220 1.52 -6.18 11.28
C ASN A 220 1.40 -7.69 11.48
N LEU A 221 1.66 -8.18 12.69
CA LEU A 221 1.69 -9.60 13.05
C LEU A 221 0.30 -10.24 13.25
N SER A 222 -0.78 -9.50 12.97
CA SER A 222 -2.12 -10.08 12.81
C SER A 222 -2.41 -10.55 11.38
N VAL A 223 -1.55 -10.21 10.42
CA VAL A 223 -1.68 -10.57 9.01
C VAL A 223 -0.93 -11.87 8.73
N GLU A 224 -1.62 -12.85 8.17
CA GLU A 224 -1.11 -14.20 7.90
C GLU A 224 0.24 -14.19 7.16
N GLU A 225 0.37 -13.35 6.14
CA GLU A 225 1.61 -13.20 5.37
C GLU A 225 2.82 -12.78 6.24
N ASN A 226 2.59 -11.89 7.20
CA ASN A 226 3.67 -11.43 8.09
C ASN A 226 3.98 -12.46 9.18
N ILE A 227 3.00 -13.23 9.62
CA ILE A 227 3.20 -14.36 10.55
C ILE A 227 4.03 -15.43 9.85
N GLU A 228 3.63 -15.85 8.63
CA GLU A 228 4.36 -16.82 7.81
C GLU A 228 5.83 -16.42 7.61
N ALA A 229 6.08 -15.14 7.32
CA ALA A 229 7.42 -14.60 7.15
C ALA A 229 8.23 -14.63 8.48
N ALA A 230 7.63 -14.23 9.60
CA ALA A 230 8.28 -14.29 10.90
C ALA A 230 8.62 -15.73 11.30
N GLU A 231 7.69 -16.66 11.14
CA GLU A 231 7.90 -18.09 11.42
C GLU A 231 9.00 -18.69 10.53
N TYR A 232 9.03 -18.32 9.24
CA TYR A 232 10.08 -18.75 8.32
C TYR A 232 11.46 -18.28 8.81
N LEU A 233 11.59 -17.00 9.19
CA LEU A 233 12.86 -16.47 9.70
C LEU A 233 13.28 -17.17 11.00
N LEU A 234 12.37 -17.32 11.94
CA LEU A 234 12.64 -18.00 13.22
C LEU A 234 13.09 -19.45 13.04
N ARG A 235 12.49 -20.19 12.13
CA ARG A 235 12.78 -21.62 11.92
C ARG A 235 13.96 -21.88 11.00
N GLN A 236 14.20 -21.03 10.01
CA GLN A 236 15.13 -21.33 8.92
C GLN A 236 16.37 -20.44 8.91
N VAL A 237 16.28 -19.17 9.40
CA VAL A 237 17.36 -18.21 9.28
C VAL A 237 18.06 -17.97 10.63
N VAL A 238 17.31 -17.73 11.69
CA VAL A 238 17.85 -17.50 13.04
C VAL A 238 18.83 -18.59 13.47
N PRO A 239 18.56 -19.90 13.27
CA PRO A 239 19.48 -20.95 13.64
C PRO A 239 20.83 -20.94 12.89
N LEU A 240 20.88 -20.29 11.71
CA LEU A 240 22.08 -20.15 10.89
C LEU A 240 22.95 -18.92 11.28
N THR A 241 22.43 -18.05 12.16
CA THR A 241 23.08 -16.78 12.59
C THR A 241 23.35 -16.80 14.08
N GLN A 242 24.03 -17.83 14.54
CA GLN A 242 24.35 -18.00 15.97
C GLN A 242 25.11 -16.81 16.53
N GLY A 243 24.75 -16.38 17.75
CA GLY A 243 25.34 -15.19 18.40
C GLY A 243 24.75 -13.84 17.93
N THR A 244 23.86 -13.83 16.93
CA THR A 244 23.18 -12.62 16.48
C THR A 244 21.91 -12.40 17.30
N SER A 245 21.67 -11.16 17.75
CA SER A 245 20.40 -10.75 18.36
C SER A 245 19.37 -10.46 17.28
N TRP A 246 18.15 -10.98 17.49
CA TRP A 246 17.02 -10.76 16.61
C TRP A 246 15.85 -10.11 17.34
N ILE A 247 15.26 -9.09 16.75
CA ILE A 247 14.01 -8.48 17.23
C ILE A 247 12.92 -8.72 16.20
N PHE A 248 11.80 -9.26 16.66
CA PHE A 248 10.54 -9.37 15.91
C PHE A 248 9.56 -8.34 16.47
N ALA A 249 9.14 -7.37 15.68
CA ALA A 249 8.30 -6.28 16.18
C ALA A 249 7.02 -6.11 15.34
N GLY A 250 5.88 -5.92 16.03
CA GLY A 250 4.64 -5.65 15.31
C GLY A 250 3.37 -5.72 16.13
N LYS A 251 2.26 -5.38 15.45
CA LYS A 251 0.93 -5.31 16.08
C LYS A 251 0.28 -6.69 16.17
N ASN A 252 -0.35 -6.95 17.33
CA ASN A 252 -1.22 -8.10 17.57
C ASN A 252 -0.64 -9.45 17.16
N PRO A 253 0.56 -9.85 17.65
CA PRO A 253 1.13 -11.16 17.35
C PRO A 253 0.22 -12.26 17.93
N PRO A 254 -0.03 -13.36 17.18
CA PRO A 254 -0.75 -14.51 17.72
C PRO A 254 0.08 -15.24 18.76
N GLU A 255 -0.56 -15.91 19.70
CA GLU A 255 0.10 -16.62 20.78
C GLU A 255 1.08 -17.70 20.29
N THR A 256 0.77 -18.32 19.16
CA THR A 256 1.66 -19.30 18.50
C THR A 256 3.00 -18.71 18.13
N LEU A 257 3.02 -17.47 17.60
CA LEU A 257 4.24 -16.75 17.26
C LEU A 257 4.99 -16.30 18.52
N VAL A 258 4.28 -15.80 19.54
CA VAL A 258 4.87 -15.43 20.84
C VAL A 258 5.67 -16.61 21.40
N ARG A 259 5.03 -17.79 21.53
CA ARG A 259 5.68 -19.01 22.04
C ARG A 259 6.85 -19.48 21.16
N LEU A 260 6.78 -19.27 19.85
CA LEU A 260 7.88 -19.61 18.95
C LEU A 260 9.10 -18.73 19.19
N VAL A 261 8.91 -17.41 19.33
CA VAL A 261 10.00 -16.48 19.65
C VAL A 261 10.63 -16.81 20.99
N GLU A 262 9.84 -17.03 22.05
CA GLU A 262 10.31 -17.40 23.40
C GLU A 262 11.19 -18.66 23.42
N ARG A 263 10.92 -19.60 22.51
CA ARG A 263 11.70 -20.86 22.37
C ARG A 263 12.91 -20.75 21.45
N THR A 264 13.08 -19.60 20.78
CA THR A 264 14.16 -19.40 19.79
C THR A 264 15.30 -18.61 20.45
N PRO A 265 16.46 -19.22 20.73
CA PRO A 265 17.61 -18.51 21.32
C PRO A 265 18.03 -17.32 20.48
N GLY A 266 18.30 -16.19 21.11
CA GLY A 266 18.70 -14.96 20.44
C GLY A 266 17.56 -14.13 19.83
N ALA A 267 16.31 -14.60 19.90
CA ALA A 267 15.14 -13.88 19.39
C ALA A 267 14.34 -13.21 20.53
N GLN A 268 13.87 -12.01 20.28
CA GLN A 268 13.00 -11.22 21.17
C GLN A 268 11.78 -10.73 20.41
N LEU A 269 10.60 -10.71 21.05
CA LEU A 269 9.38 -10.11 20.51
C LEU A 269 9.08 -8.79 21.19
N ILE A 270 8.82 -7.74 20.38
CA ILE A 270 8.26 -6.46 20.82
C ILE A 270 6.87 -6.34 20.25
N ALA A 271 5.87 -6.66 21.09
CA ALA A 271 4.48 -6.64 20.72
C ALA A 271 3.88 -5.23 20.85
N ASN A 272 3.11 -4.81 19.84
CA ASN A 272 2.38 -3.54 19.81
C ASN A 272 3.24 -2.30 20.12
N PRO A 273 4.44 -2.14 19.51
CA PRO A 273 5.22 -0.94 19.70
C PRO A 273 4.44 0.29 19.22
N SER A 274 4.67 1.44 19.87
CA SER A 274 4.22 2.72 19.33
C SER A 274 4.90 3.03 18.01
N GLU A 275 4.40 4.01 17.27
CA GLU A 275 5.04 4.43 16.00
C GLU A 275 6.47 4.91 16.26
N GLU A 276 6.68 5.70 17.31
CA GLU A 276 8.00 6.19 17.71
C GLU A 276 8.95 5.03 18.06
N GLN A 277 8.48 4.07 18.87
CA GLN A 277 9.27 2.87 19.19
C GLN A 277 9.61 2.05 17.95
N MET A 278 8.66 1.87 17.03
CA MET A 278 8.90 1.14 15.78
C MET A 278 9.94 1.84 14.91
N ASN A 279 9.85 3.16 14.76
CA ASN A 279 10.80 3.95 13.98
C ASN A 279 12.19 3.89 14.61
N HIS A 280 12.30 3.95 15.94
CA HIS A 280 13.56 3.78 16.65
C HIS A 280 14.17 2.38 16.42
N LEU A 281 13.38 1.32 16.50
CA LEU A 281 13.84 -0.04 16.21
C LEU A 281 14.35 -0.19 14.78
N ILE A 282 13.63 0.38 13.80
CA ILE A 282 14.03 0.35 12.39
C ILE A 282 15.34 1.11 12.18
N GLU A 283 15.46 2.28 12.80
CA GLU A 283 16.62 3.15 12.67
C GLU A 283 17.88 2.52 13.29
N LYS A 284 17.77 1.93 14.47
CA LYS A 284 18.92 1.42 15.23
C LYS A 284 19.36 0.02 14.81
N ALA A 285 18.55 -0.75 14.10
CA ALA A 285 18.91 -2.08 13.63
C ALA A 285 20.16 -2.07 12.72
N ALA A 286 21.05 -3.02 12.89
CA ALA A 286 22.15 -3.26 11.94
C ALA A 286 21.61 -3.56 10.55
N ALA A 287 20.55 -4.38 10.49
CA ALA A 287 19.77 -4.58 9.28
C ALA A 287 18.29 -4.80 9.56
N ASN A 288 17.44 -4.33 8.67
CA ASN A 288 16.04 -4.70 8.58
C ASN A 288 15.93 -5.88 7.61
N LEU A 289 15.55 -7.07 8.07
CA LEU A 289 15.38 -8.25 7.23
C LEU A 289 13.88 -8.46 6.98
N LEU A 290 13.44 -8.24 5.75
CA LEU A 290 12.04 -8.28 5.35
C LEU A 290 11.85 -9.29 4.23
N VAL A 291 11.04 -10.32 4.47
CA VAL A 291 10.66 -11.31 3.45
C VAL A 291 9.16 -11.29 3.21
N THR A 292 8.76 -11.68 2.01
CA THR A 292 7.36 -11.93 1.64
C THR A 292 7.27 -13.12 0.71
N PHE A 293 6.16 -13.84 0.78
CA PHE A 293 5.85 -14.94 -0.13
C PHE A 293 4.83 -14.52 -1.21
N GLN A 294 4.31 -13.28 -1.11
CA GLN A 294 3.37 -12.70 -2.08
C GLN A 294 4.04 -11.54 -2.84
N PRO A 295 4.15 -11.62 -4.17
CA PRO A 295 4.74 -10.55 -4.97
C PRO A 295 3.78 -9.38 -5.24
N THR A 296 2.50 -9.48 -4.81
CA THR A 296 1.48 -8.47 -5.11
C THR A 296 1.52 -7.26 -4.19
N GLY A 297 1.23 -6.08 -4.73
CA GLY A 297 1.12 -4.80 -4.03
C GLY A 297 2.45 -4.23 -3.51
N LEU A 298 2.49 -2.93 -3.30
CA LEU A 298 3.65 -2.27 -2.72
C LEU A 298 3.76 -2.57 -1.23
N LYS A 299 4.94 -2.99 -0.80
CA LYS A 299 5.24 -3.28 0.59
C LYS A 299 5.74 -2.02 1.30
N LEU A 300 4.83 -1.21 1.88
CA LEU A 300 5.20 0.03 2.58
C LEU A 300 6.20 -0.19 3.72
N LYS A 301 6.26 -1.39 4.32
CA LYS A 301 7.29 -1.75 5.29
C LYS A 301 8.71 -1.71 4.69
N LEU A 302 8.86 -2.00 3.39
CA LEU A 302 10.12 -1.85 2.69
C LEU A 302 10.53 -0.38 2.59
N LEU A 303 9.60 0.51 2.20
CA LEU A 303 9.87 1.94 2.18
C LEU A 303 10.24 2.45 3.57
N ASN A 304 9.52 2.05 4.61
CA ASN A 304 9.85 2.42 5.98
C ASN A 304 11.29 2.04 6.34
N ALA A 305 11.67 0.79 6.07
CA ALA A 305 13.04 0.31 6.33
C ALA A 305 14.10 1.06 5.51
N LEU A 306 13.78 1.44 4.27
CA LEU A 306 14.71 2.17 3.41
C LEU A 306 14.84 3.65 3.77
N PHE A 307 13.76 4.30 4.24
CA PHE A 307 13.82 5.68 4.68
C PHE A 307 14.50 5.83 6.05
N HIS A 308 14.23 4.95 7.01
CA HIS A 308 14.69 5.11 8.38
C HIS A 308 15.86 4.20 8.77
N GLY A 309 15.97 3.02 8.14
CA GLY A 309 16.94 2.00 8.55
C GLY A 309 18.32 2.09 7.90
N GLY A 310 19.23 1.28 8.42
CA GLY A 310 20.53 0.99 7.82
C GLY A 310 20.44 -0.01 6.66
N HIS A 311 21.13 -1.14 6.74
CA HIS A 311 21.01 -2.20 5.74
C HIS A 311 19.58 -2.74 5.67
N CYS A 312 19.14 -3.09 4.45
CA CYS A 312 17.87 -3.76 4.23
C CYS A 312 18.11 -5.07 3.48
N ILE A 313 17.81 -6.20 4.10
CA ILE A 313 17.92 -7.54 3.52
C ILE A 313 16.53 -8.00 3.12
N VAL A 314 16.36 -8.43 1.86
CA VAL A 314 15.06 -8.80 1.34
C VAL A 314 15.15 -10.01 0.40
N ASN A 315 14.03 -10.70 0.21
CA ASN A 315 13.94 -11.64 -0.91
C ASN A 315 13.44 -10.94 -2.19
N SER A 316 13.69 -11.53 -3.35
CA SER A 316 13.31 -10.97 -4.66
C SER A 316 11.83 -10.62 -4.78
N LYS A 317 10.94 -11.38 -4.12
CA LYS A 317 9.51 -11.12 -4.08
C LYS A 317 9.15 -9.80 -3.36
N MET A 318 9.96 -9.37 -2.40
CA MET A 318 9.76 -8.08 -1.70
C MET A 318 9.99 -6.89 -2.63
N LEU A 319 10.87 -7.03 -3.61
CA LEU A 319 11.26 -5.99 -4.56
C LEU A 319 10.39 -5.97 -5.82
N PHE A 320 9.51 -6.96 -5.99
CA PHE A 320 8.75 -7.08 -7.22
C PHE A 320 7.98 -5.78 -7.57
N GLY A 321 8.29 -5.21 -8.73
CA GLY A 321 7.66 -3.96 -9.23
C GLY A 321 8.09 -2.67 -8.53
N THR A 322 9.09 -2.69 -7.63
CA THR A 322 9.52 -1.51 -6.88
C THR A 322 10.65 -0.71 -7.55
N GLY A 323 11.53 -1.36 -8.32
CA GLY A 323 12.76 -0.73 -8.85
C GLY A 323 13.81 -0.40 -7.78
N LEU A 324 13.71 -1.00 -6.57
CA LEU A 324 14.58 -0.72 -5.41
C LEU A 324 15.66 -1.80 -5.20
N ASP A 325 15.94 -2.60 -6.21
CA ASP A 325 16.88 -3.72 -6.13
C ASP A 325 18.28 -3.29 -5.63
N LYS A 326 18.78 -2.15 -6.12
CA LYS A 326 20.09 -1.61 -5.71
C LYS A 326 20.12 -1.04 -4.29
N ALA A 327 18.94 -0.80 -3.69
CA ALA A 327 18.86 -0.29 -2.32
C ALA A 327 18.93 -1.39 -1.25
N CYS A 328 18.94 -2.67 -1.64
CA CYS A 328 18.80 -3.82 -0.76
C CYS A 328 19.86 -4.89 -0.99
N LEU A 329 20.13 -5.67 0.05
CA LEU A 329 20.84 -6.95 -0.06
C LEU A 329 19.80 -8.03 -0.39
N ILE A 330 19.90 -8.62 -1.59
CA ILE A 330 18.92 -9.61 -2.06
C ILE A 330 19.34 -11.02 -1.64
N ALA A 331 18.44 -11.74 -0.96
CA ALA A 331 18.69 -13.08 -0.47
C ALA A 331 17.42 -13.93 -0.52
N ASP A 332 17.40 -14.96 -1.35
CA ASP A 332 16.21 -15.80 -1.59
C ASP A 332 16.23 -17.14 -0.82
N THR A 333 17.35 -17.49 -0.21
CA THR A 333 17.50 -18.73 0.58
C THR A 333 17.93 -18.43 2.01
N PRO A 334 17.65 -19.31 3.00
CA PRO A 334 18.09 -19.13 4.37
C PRO A 334 19.59 -18.90 4.49
N GLN A 335 20.40 -19.64 3.72
CA GLN A 335 21.86 -19.53 3.72
C GLN A 335 22.32 -18.19 3.13
N ALA A 336 21.65 -17.70 2.07
CA ALA A 336 21.95 -16.37 1.52
C ALA A 336 21.56 -15.26 2.50
N MET A 337 20.43 -15.41 3.19
CA MET A 337 20.01 -14.46 4.24
C MET A 337 20.99 -14.42 5.41
N ALA A 338 21.47 -15.58 5.86
CA ALA A 338 22.47 -15.65 6.92
C ALA A 338 23.78 -14.94 6.52
N ARG A 339 24.27 -15.14 5.29
CA ARG A 339 25.45 -14.41 4.77
C ARG A 339 25.19 -12.90 4.68
N ALA A 340 24.00 -12.49 4.22
CA ALA A 340 23.64 -11.07 4.15
C ALA A 340 23.56 -10.42 5.56
N VAL A 341 23.10 -11.17 6.57
CA VAL A 341 23.15 -10.76 7.98
C VAL A 341 24.58 -10.55 8.43
N GLU A 342 25.48 -11.50 8.17
CA GLU A 342 26.91 -11.40 8.50
C GLU A 342 27.55 -10.17 7.82
N THR A 343 27.27 -9.94 6.54
CA THR A 343 27.72 -8.74 5.82
C THR A 343 27.22 -7.47 6.49
N ALA A 344 25.93 -7.40 6.83
CA ALA A 344 25.33 -6.21 7.43
C ALA A 344 25.85 -5.91 8.85
N LEU A 345 26.26 -6.94 9.61
CA LEU A 345 26.86 -6.79 10.93
C LEU A 345 28.32 -6.34 10.86
N ASN A 346 29.07 -6.75 9.84
CA ASN A 346 30.48 -6.45 9.68
C ASN A 346 30.76 -5.18 8.86
N GLU A 347 29.82 -4.76 8.00
CA GLU A 347 29.97 -3.58 7.16
C GLU A 347 29.05 -2.44 7.64
N PRO A 348 29.59 -1.24 7.93
CA PRO A 348 28.75 -0.12 8.29
C PRO A 348 27.86 0.33 7.11
N PHE A 349 26.66 0.80 7.44
CA PHE A 349 25.84 1.56 6.50
C PHE A 349 26.33 3.01 6.53
N ASP A 350 27.24 3.33 5.60
CA ASP A 350 27.94 4.59 5.55
C ASP A 350 27.21 5.69 4.74
N GLN A 351 27.81 6.89 4.70
CA GLN A 351 27.27 8.03 3.98
C GLN A 351 27.22 7.81 2.45
N ALA A 352 28.09 6.99 1.88
CA ALA A 352 28.08 6.69 0.46
C ALA A 352 26.84 5.85 0.09
N LYS A 353 26.59 4.77 0.85
CA LYS A 353 25.38 3.93 0.71
C LYS A 353 24.10 4.74 0.94
N ARG A 354 24.09 5.66 1.92
CA ARG A 354 22.98 6.59 2.15
C ARG A 354 22.73 7.49 0.95
N THR A 355 23.76 8.07 0.37
CA THR A 355 23.65 8.97 -0.79
C THR A 355 23.06 8.25 -2.00
N GLU A 356 23.51 7.03 -2.29
CA GLU A 356 22.95 6.19 -3.35
C GLU A 356 21.47 5.88 -3.09
N ARG A 357 21.11 5.52 -1.86
CA ARG A 357 19.73 5.25 -1.46
C ARG A 357 18.81 6.46 -1.64
N ILE A 358 19.26 7.67 -1.29
CA ILE A 358 18.52 8.91 -1.53
C ILE A 358 18.18 9.08 -3.01
N GLN A 359 19.10 8.77 -3.93
CA GLN A 359 18.83 8.87 -5.37
C GLN A 359 17.76 7.88 -5.83
N LEU A 360 17.81 6.63 -5.34
CA LEU A 360 16.82 5.60 -5.68
C LEU A 360 15.42 5.93 -5.12
N LEU A 361 15.36 6.48 -3.90
CA LEU A 361 14.09 6.84 -3.26
C LEU A 361 13.43 8.09 -3.82
N LYS A 362 14.10 8.87 -4.68
CA LYS A 362 13.46 10.00 -5.41
C LYS A 362 12.25 9.59 -6.24
N ALA A 363 12.19 8.32 -6.67
CA ALA A 363 11.02 7.77 -7.36
C ALA A 363 9.77 7.69 -6.46
N TYR A 364 9.96 7.74 -5.15
CA TYR A 364 8.91 7.66 -4.12
C TYR A 364 8.64 9.00 -3.43
N ASP A 365 9.10 10.11 -4.00
CA ASP A 365 8.87 11.45 -3.49
C ASP A 365 7.40 11.87 -3.72
N ASN A 366 6.65 12.05 -2.64
CA ASN A 366 5.24 12.43 -2.71
C ASN A 366 5.00 13.75 -3.45
N GLU A 367 5.88 14.75 -3.25
CA GLU A 367 5.73 16.07 -3.87
C GLU A 367 5.92 15.99 -5.38
N LYS A 368 6.81 15.12 -5.85
CA LYS A 368 6.97 14.87 -7.30
C LYS A 368 5.84 14.02 -7.85
N ASN A 369 5.48 12.96 -7.12
CA ASN A 369 4.51 12.01 -7.61
C ASN A 369 3.10 12.62 -7.72
N ILE A 370 2.75 13.59 -6.87
CA ILE A 370 1.45 14.26 -6.97
C ILE A 370 1.31 15.07 -8.27
N HIS A 371 2.42 15.56 -8.86
CA HIS A 371 2.39 16.23 -10.15
C HIS A 371 1.96 15.31 -11.28
N ILE A 372 2.26 14.00 -11.23
CA ILE A 372 1.78 13.02 -12.22
C ILE A 372 0.24 13.02 -12.25
N LEU A 373 -0.40 13.07 -11.09
CA LEU A 373 -1.85 13.15 -11.00
C LEU A 373 -2.39 14.51 -11.45
N SER A 374 -1.74 15.61 -11.05
CA SER A 374 -2.13 16.96 -11.41
C SER A 374 -2.03 17.21 -12.92
N ASP A 375 -0.91 16.83 -13.54
CA ASP A 375 -0.67 17.01 -14.97
C ASP A 375 -1.67 16.21 -15.81
N LEU A 376 -1.95 14.96 -15.38
CA LEU A 376 -2.97 14.12 -16.01
C LEU A 376 -4.38 14.74 -15.91
N LEU A 377 -4.72 15.33 -14.76
CA LEU A 377 -5.99 16.04 -14.59
C LEU A 377 -6.08 17.25 -15.51
N GLU A 378 -5.03 18.05 -15.59
CA GLU A 378 -4.98 19.23 -16.47
C GLU A 378 -5.08 18.85 -17.95
N GLU A 379 -4.42 17.75 -18.37
CA GLU A 379 -4.53 17.22 -19.73
C GLU A 379 -5.97 16.82 -20.08
N LYS A 380 -6.67 16.14 -19.15
CA LYS A 380 -8.04 15.63 -19.38
C LYS A 380 -9.13 16.71 -19.26
N LEU A 381 -8.81 17.85 -18.65
CA LEU A 381 -9.74 18.98 -18.52
C LEU A 381 -9.64 20.01 -19.65
N ARG A 382 -8.63 19.90 -20.51
CA ARG A 382 -8.49 20.70 -21.75
C ARG A 382 -9.33 20.12 -22.87
#